data_c434a9d270e391d44323db6677c3b370
#
_entry.id   c434a9d270e391d44323db6677c3b370
#
_cell.length_a   1.000
_cell.length_b   1.000
_cell.length_c   1.000
_cell.angle_alpha   90.00
_cell.angle_beta   90.00
_cell.angle_gamma   90.00
#
_symmetry.space_group_name_H-M   'P 1'
#
loop_
_entity.id
_entity.type
_entity.pdbx_description
1 polymer ?
#
loop_
_entity_poly.entity_id
_entity_poly.type
_entity_poly.pdbx_seq_one_letter_code
_entity_poly.pdbx_strand_id
1 'polypeptide(L)'
;MSVIKIKDKTFKVSIPEAEILQKVKVVADRINKDMAGKNPLLLAMLNGSFVFAADLMRMINVPCEISFVKMSSYEGTASTGKVKQLIGLNDDIKGRTVIIVEDIIESGLTMQTLLEQLKEKEPESVHICTLLLKPECLKVPLDIEYVAIEIPNDFILGYGLDYDQQARNLRDIYTVVE
;
A
#
# COMPACT_ATOMS: atom_id res chain seq x y z
N MET A 1 15.73 9.21 -21.39
CA MET A 1 14.66 8.71 -20.51
C MET A 1 13.97 7.58 -21.22
N SER A 2 13.83 6.41 -20.62
CA SER A 2 13.15 5.29 -21.30
C SER A 2 11.65 5.54 -21.34
N VAL A 3 11.10 5.49 -22.53
CA VAL A 3 9.68 5.58 -22.83
C VAL A 3 9.20 4.18 -23.19
N ILE A 4 8.09 3.76 -22.63
CA ILE A 4 7.48 2.45 -22.91
C ILE A 4 6.02 2.64 -23.33
N LYS A 5 5.53 1.71 -24.13
CA LYS A 5 4.13 1.64 -24.49
C LYS A 5 3.49 0.44 -23.83
N ILE A 6 2.41 0.66 -23.06
CA ILE A 6 1.57 -0.39 -22.47
C ILE A 6 0.16 -0.19 -23.02
N LYS A 7 -0.29 -1.16 -23.82
CA LYS A 7 -1.57 -1.12 -24.54
C LYS A 7 -1.71 0.15 -25.39
N ASP A 8 -2.65 1.00 -25.05
CA ASP A 8 -3.02 2.23 -25.78
C ASP A 8 -2.28 3.48 -25.26
N LYS A 9 -1.53 3.37 -24.15
CA LYS A 9 -0.89 4.52 -23.49
C LYS A 9 0.64 4.44 -23.53
N THR A 10 1.23 5.60 -23.55
CA THR A 10 2.69 5.78 -23.49
C THR A 10 3.08 6.31 -22.11
N PHE A 11 4.16 5.82 -21.57
CA PHE A 11 4.67 6.13 -20.25
C PHE A 11 6.16 6.45 -20.27
N LYS A 12 6.58 7.33 -19.38
CA LYS A 12 8.00 7.64 -19.13
C LYS A 12 8.34 7.37 -17.67
N VAL A 13 9.59 7.02 -17.38
CA VAL A 13 10.10 6.92 -16.01
C VAL A 13 9.92 8.25 -15.30
N SER A 14 9.24 8.22 -14.17
CA SER A 14 9.07 9.37 -13.27
C SER A 14 9.84 9.19 -11.98
N ILE A 15 9.88 7.99 -11.41
CA ILE A 15 10.63 7.70 -10.18
C ILE A 15 11.47 6.43 -10.41
N PRO A 16 12.81 6.56 -10.52
CA PRO A 16 13.71 5.42 -10.69
C PRO A 16 13.74 4.51 -9.46
N GLU A 17 13.94 3.20 -9.65
CA GLU A 17 14.07 2.20 -8.57
C GLU A 17 15.03 2.64 -7.46
N ALA A 18 16.17 3.19 -7.81
CA ALA A 18 17.15 3.65 -6.83
C ALA A 18 16.60 4.72 -5.88
N GLU A 19 15.78 5.65 -6.39
CA GLU A 19 15.11 6.66 -5.57
C GLU A 19 14.01 6.02 -4.72
N ILE A 20 13.22 5.11 -5.28
CA ILE A 20 12.20 4.36 -4.54
C ILE A 20 12.82 3.67 -3.33
N LEU A 21 13.89 2.90 -3.55
CA LEU A 21 14.57 2.15 -2.49
C LEU A 21 15.17 3.05 -1.39
N GLN A 22 15.67 4.24 -1.74
CA GLN A 22 16.12 5.22 -0.75
C GLN A 22 14.95 5.70 0.13
N LYS A 23 13.79 5.97 -0.45
CA LYS A 23 12.59 6.39 0.29
C LYS A 23 12.03 5.26 1.15
N VAL A 24 12.01 4.04 0.63
CA VAL A 24 11.61 2.83 1.40
C VAL A 24 12.54 2.64 2.60
N LYS A 25 13.86 2.84 2.42
CA LYS A 25 14.82 2.76 3.53
C LYS A 25 14.52 3.78 4.65
N VAL A 26 14.19 5.02 4.31
CA VAL A 26 13.82 6.04 5.31
C VAL A 26 12.59 5.61 6.10
N VAL A 27 11.58 5.08 5.45
CA VAL A 27 10.38 4.55 6.10
C VAL A 27 10.71 3.35 6.99
N ALA A 28 11.52 2.40 6.49
CA ALA A 28 11.93 1.24 7.26
C ALA A 28 12.70 1.63 8.53
N ASP A 29 13.58 2.64 8.46
CA ASP A 29 14.35 3.12 9.63
C ASP A 29 13.43 3.74 10.69
N ARG A 30 12.37 4.45 10.29
CA ARG A 30 11.35 4.95 11.21
C ARG A 30 10.58 3.81 11.86
N ILE A 31 10.13 2.82 11.08
CA ILE A 31 9.44 1.64 11.61
C ILE A 31 10.33 0.88 12.59
N ASN A 32 11.61 0.67 12.26
CA ASN A 32 12.57 0.02 13.15
C ASN A 32 12.68 0.71 14.52
N LYS A 33 12.68 2.04 14.51
CA LYS A 33 12.72 2.84 15.74
C LYS A 33 11.42 2.76 16.53
N ASP A 34 10.28 2.95 15.87
CA ASP A 34 8.97 3.09 16.50
C ASP A 34 8.42 1.74 16.99
N MET A 35 8.83 0.65 16.32
CA MET A 35 8.35 -0.72 16.56
C MET A 35 9.33 -1.58 17.36
N ALA A 36 10.37 -1.00 17.93
CA ALA A 36 11.30 -1.73 18.78
C ALA A 36 10.57 -2.42 19.94
N GLY A 37 10.70 -3.75 20.04
CA GLY A 37 10.08 -4.59 21.07
C GLY A 37 8.59 -4.89 20.87
N LYS A 38 7.96 -4.47 19.78
CA LYS A 38 6.50 -4.64 19.56
C LYS A 38 6.11 -5.86 18.71
N ASN A 39 7.03 -6.46 17.96
CA ASN A 39 6.76 -7.55 17.01
C ASN A 39 5.53 -7.28 16.10
N PRO A 40 5.55 -6.23 15.28
CA PRO A 40 4.40 -5.86 14.48
C PRO A 40 4.05 -6.92 13.42
N LEU A 41 2.75 -7.03 13.12
CA LEU A 41 2.26 -7.74 11.94
C LEU A 41 2.14 -6.74 10.79
N LEU A 42 2.93 -6.94 9.73
CA LEU A 42 2.74 -6.22 8.47
C LEU A 42 1.57 -6.86 7.71
N LEU A 43 0.56 -6.06 7.41
CA LEU A 43 -0.63 -6.50 6.69
C LEU A 43 -0.61 -5.90 5.29
N ALA A 44 -0.06 -6.63 4.32
CA ALA A 44 0.16 -6.13 2.96
C ALA A 44 -1.07 -6.32 2.07
N MET A 45 -1.48 -5.22 1.43
CA MET A 45 -2.68 -5.16 0.59
C MET A 45 -2.38 -5.60 -0.84
N LEU A 46 -2.93 -6.74 -1.24
CA LEU A 46 -2.79 -7.26 -2.61
C LEU A 46 -3.77 -6.55 -3.58
N ASN A 47 -3.40 -6.42 -4.88
CA ASN A 47 -2.19 -7.01 -5.50
C ASN A 47 -1.00 -6.05 -5.53
N GLY A 48 -1.18 -4.76 -5.57
CA GLY A 48 -0.16 -3.77 -5.92
C GLY A 48 1.00 -3.66 -4.94
N SER A 49 0.76 -3.93 -3.65
CA SER A 49 1.76 -3.72 -2.61
C SER A 49 2.86 -4.78 -2.53
N PHE A 50 2.78 -5.88 -3.29
CA PHE A 50 3.67 -7.04 -3.09
C PHE A 50 5.16 -6.71 -3.26
N VAL A 51 5.54 -5.86 -4.22
CA VAL A 51 6.94 -5.45 -4.43
C VAL A 51 7.39 -4.56 -3.28
N PHE A 52 6.61 -3.53 -2.96
CA PHE A 52 6.90 -2.63 -1.84
C PHE A 52 7.01 -3.39 -0.52
N ALA A 53 6.06 -4.28 -0.23
CA ALA A 53 6.06 -5.08 0.99
C ALA A 53 7.31 -5.97 1.10
N ALA A 54 7.77 -6.57 0.00
CA ALA A 54 8.97 -7.39 -0.02
C ALA A 54 10.23 -6.55 0.26
N ASP A 55 10.39 -5.40 -0.37
CA ASP A 55 11.55 -4.54 -0.16
C ASP A 55 11.54 -3.90 1.23
N LEU A 56 10.37 -3.44 1.70
CA LEU A 56 10.21 -2.91 3.06
C LEU A 56 10.58 -3.96 4.12
N MET A 57 10.03 -5.17 4.01
CA MET A 57 10.26 -6.27 4.94
C MET A 57 11.75 -6.60 5.07
N ARG A 58 12.49 -6.58 3.97
CA ARG A 58 13.95 -6.85 3.94
C ARG A 58 14.78 -5.75 4.62
N MET A 59 14.23 -4.56 4.78
CA MET A 59 14.89 -3.41 5.44
C MET A 59 14.47 -3.25 6.92
N ILE A 60 13.45 -3.98 7.37
CA ILE A 60 13.04 -4.02 8.77
C ILE A 60 13.99 -4.97 9.53
N ASN A 61 14.51 -4.50 10.66
CA ASN A 61 15.48 -5.23 11.48
C ASN A 61 14.95 -5.60 12.88
N VAL A 62 13.70 -5.27 13.19
CA VAL A 62 13.00 -5.74 14.39
C VAL A 62 12.26 -7.04 14.07
N PRO A 63 12.03 -7.93 15.06
CA PRO A 63 11.15 -9.08 14.86
C PRO A 63 9.78 -8.61 14.34
N CYS A 64 9.31 -9.20 13.26
CA CYS A 64 8.03 -8.86 12.65
C CYS A 64 7.48 -10.04 11.84
N GLU A 65 6.20 -10.01 11.60
CA GLU A 65 5.48 -10.99 10.78
C GLU A 65 4.84 -10.29 9.58
N ILE A 66 4.50 -11.03 8.54
CA ILE A 66 3.78 -10.52 7.38
C ILE A 66 2.62 -11.43 7.01
N SER A 67 1.49 -10.83 6.70
CA SER A 67 0.33 -11.49 6.12
C SER A 67 -0.20 -10.67 4.95
N PHE A 68 -0.87 -11.35 4.02
CA PHE A 68 -1.38 -10.73 2.80
C PHE A 68 -2.90 -10.76 2.80
N VAL A 69 -3.50 -9.62 2.50
CA VAL A 69 -4.95 -9.44 2.47
C VAL A 69 -5.38 -8.71 1.20
N LYS A 70 -6.65 -8.77 0.90
CA LYS A 70 -7.23 -8.09 -0.25
C LYS A 70 -8.61 -7.56 0.09
N MET A 71 -8.89 -6.32 -0.32
CA MET A 71 -10.26 -5.80 -0.31
C MET A 71 -10.98 -6.23 -1.58
N SER A 72 -12.01 -7.05 -1.43
CA SER A 72 -12.84 -7.52 -2.54
C SER A 72 -14.18 -6.79 -2.54
N SER A 73 -14.63 -6.38 -3.71
CA SER A 73 -15.98 -5.86 -3.89
C SER A 73 -16.89 -7.03 -4.28
N TYR A 74 -17.99 -7.20 -3.54
CA TYR A 74 -19.03 -8.14 -3.94
C TYR A 74 -20.39 -7.45 -3.99
N GLU A 75 -21.27 -7.93 -4.87
CA GLU A 75 -22.65 -7.46 -4.96
C GLU A 75 -23.48 -8.20 -3.91
N GLY A 76 -23.81 -7.49 -2.82
CA GLY A 76 -24.71 -8.03 -1.80
C GLY A 76 -26.15 -8.06 -2.30
N THR A 77 -26.95 -9.00 -1.78
CA THR A 77 -28.40 -9.11 -2.07
C THR A 77 -29.23 -7.96 -1.50
N ALA A 78 -28.64 -7.05 -0.78
CA ALA A 78 -29.31 -5.84 -0.28
C ALA A 78 -29.17 -4.70 -1.31
N SER A 79 -30.22 -3.98 -1.53
CA SER A 79 -30.51 -2.97 -2.56
C SER A 79 -29.63 -1.72 -2.61
N THR A 80 -28.44 -1.69 -2.02
CA THR A 80 -27.67 -0.45 -1.78
C THR A 80 -26.19 -0.50 -2.13
N GLY A 81 -25.71 -1.34 -3.03
CA GLY A 81 -24.38 -1.12 -3.58
C GLY A 81 -23.32 -2.19 -3.27
N LYS A 82 -22.12 -1.97 -3.80
CA LYS A 82 -20.97 -2.86 -3.65
C LYS A 82 -20.41 -2.77 -2.23
N VAL A 83 -20.42 -3.89 -1.51
CA VAL A 83 -19.77 -3.99 -0.20
C VAL A 83 -18.32 -4.41 -0.41
N LYS A 84 -17.38 -3.69 0.19
CA LYS A 84 -15.99 -4.09 0.24
C LYS A 84 -15.76 -5.00 1.46
N GLN A 85 -15.22 -6.17 1.22
CA GLN A 85 -14.91 -7.14 2.26
C GLN A 85 -13.42 -7.47 2.26
N LEU A 86 -12.84 -7.51 3.45
CA LEU A 86 -11.47 -7.98 3.67
C LEU A 86 -11.43 -9.50 3.55
N ILE A 87 -10.55 -9.99 2.69
CA ILE A 87 -10.27 -11.42 2.52
C ILE A 87 -8.80 -11.71 2.74
N GLY A 88 -8.50 -12.93 3.21
CA GLY A 88 -7.13 -13.38 3.45
C GLY A 88 -6.60 -13.13 4.86
N LEU A 89 -7.31 -12.42 5.73
CA LEU A 89 -6.90 -12.24 7.12
C LEU A 89 -7.26 -13.50 7.92
N ASN A 90 -6.30 -14.40 8.04
CA ASN A 90 -6.44 -15.64 8.81
C ASN A 90 -5.79 -15.54 10.20
N ASP A 91 -5.00 -14.51 10.43
CA ASP A 91 -4.29 -14.30 11.68
C ASP A 91 -5.21 -13.67 12.73
N ASP A 92 -5.08 -14.11 13.99
CA ASP A 92 -5.67 -13.39 15.10
C ASP A 92 -4.84 -12.14 15.39
N ILE A 93 -5.46 -10.97 15.22
CA ILE A 93 -4.80 -9.67 15.44
C ILE A 93 -5.17 -9.03 16.76
N LYS A 94 -5.97 -9.69 17.59
CA LYS A 94 -6.36 -9.16 18.91
C LYS A 94 -5.14 -8.87 19.77
N GLY A 95 -5.07 -7.64 20.27
CA GLY A 95 -3.96 -7.17 21.10
C GLY A 95 -2.61 -7.04 20.37
N ARG A 96 -2.59 -7.11 19.04
CA ARG A 96 -1.37 -6.98 18.24
C ARG A 96 -1.19 -5.58 17.65
N THR A 97 0.06 -5.17 17.50
CA THR A 97 0.43 -4.01 16.69
C THR A 97 0.40 -4.42 15.22
N VAL A 98 -0.40 -3.73 14.42
CA VAL A 98 -0.57 -3.98 12.98
C VAL A 98 -0.06 -2.79 12.17
N ILE A 99 0.70 -3.05 11.11
CA ILE A 99 1.10 -2.04 10.12
C ILE A 99 0.47 -2.45 8.78
N ILE A 100 -0.50 -1.68 8.31
CA ILE A 100 -1.03 -1.85 6.95
C ILE A 100 0.03 -1.38 5.95
N VAL A 101 0.32 -2.20 4.95
CA VAL A 101 1.28 -1.88 3.88
C VAL A 101 0.52 -1.76 2.57
N GLU A 102 0.49 -0.55 2.00
CA GLU A 102 -0.25 -0.21 0.78
C GLU A 102 0.69 0.34 -0.30
N ASP A 103 0.40 0.07 -1.55
CA ASP A 103 1.17 0.61 -2.68
C ASP A 103 0.83 2.07 -2.94
N ILE A 104 -0.44 2.43 -2.91
CA ILE A 104 -0.89 3.81 -3.13
C ILE A 104 -2.17 4.12 -2.37
N ILE A 105 -2.20 5.28 -1.73
CA ILE A 105 -3.41 5.87 -1.17
C ILE A 105 -3.80 7.09 -2.01
N GLU A 106 -5.01 7.05 -2.58
CA GLU A 106 -5.61 8.13 -3.36
C GLU A 106 -6.77 8.76 -2.59
N SER A 107 -7.99 8.24 -2.72
CA SER A 107 -9.17 8.80 -2.02
C SER A 107 -9.20 8.52 -0.52
N GLY A 108 -8.52 7.50 -0.06
CA GLY A 108 -8.53 7.02 1.31
C GLY A 108 -9.75 6.18 1.72
N LEU A 109 -10.78 6.09 0.87
CA LEU A 109 -12.03 5.40 1.21
C LEU A 109 -11.84 3.91 1.48
N THR A 110 -11.00 3.24 0.69
CA THR A 110 -10.68 1.82 0.91
C THR A 110 -9.96 1.62 2.24
N MET A 111 -9.02 2.51 2.55
CA MET A 111 -8.28 2.47 3.81
C MET A 111 -9.19 2.72 5.01
N GLN A 112 -10.11 3.68 4.92
CA GLN A 112 -11.11 3.92 5.98
C GLN A 112 -11.95 2.68 6.26
N THR A 113 -12.48 2.03 5.21
CA THR A 113 -13.26 0.78 5.36
C THR A 113 -12.43 -0.34 5.99
N LEU A 114 -11.16 -0.46 5.60
CA LEU A 114 -10.25 -1.45 6.18
C LEU A 114 -10.00 -1.20 7.66
N LEU A 115 -9.74 0.05 8.04
CA LEU A 115 -9.53 0.42 9.44
C LEU A 115 -10.76 0.10 10.32
N GLU A 116 -11.96 0.35 9.83
CA GLU A 116 -13.21 0.00 10.52
C GLU A 116 -13.30 -1.52 10.74
N GLN A 117 -13.04 -2.33 9.73
CA GLN A 117 -13.07 -3.80 9.82
C GLN A 117 -11.98 -4.37 10.74
N LEU A 118 -10.78 -3.78 10.74
CA LEU A 118 -9.71 -4.20 11.64
C LEU A 118 -10.00 -3.84 13.09
N LYS A 119 -10.63 -2.68 13.34
CA LYS A 119 -11.00 -2.24 14.68
C LYS A 119 -11.95 -3.23 15.40
N GLU A 120 -12.85 -3.86 14.65
CA GLU A 120 -13.75 -4.90 15.18
C GLU A 120 -13.00 -6.13 15.72
N LYS A 121 -11.74 -6.32 15.32
CA LYS A 121 -10.87 -7.43 15.77
C LYS A 121 -9.98 -7.07 16.96
N GLU A 122 -10.16 -5.90 17.53
CA GLU A 122 -9.51 -5.43 18.77
C GLU A 122 -7.96 -5.49 18.74
N PRO A 123 -7.27 -4.99 17.68
CA PRO A 123 -5.81 -4.87 17.72
C PRO A 123 -5.38 -3.87 18.80
N GLU A 124 -4.14 -3.98 19.28
CA GLU A 124 -3.55 -2.99 20.20
C GLU A 124 -3.40 -1.63 19.50
N SER A 125 -2.90 -1.64 18.28
CA SER A 125 -2.76 -0.44 17.44
C SER A 125 -2.75 -0.82 15.96
N VAL A 126 -3.18 0.12 15.12
CA VAL A 126 -3.10 0.00 13.66
C VAL A 126 -2.41 1.24 13.12
N HIS A 127 -1.36 1.03 12.35
CA HIS A 127 -0.56 2.06 11.67
C HIS A 127 -0.68 1.90 10.16
N ILE A 128 -0.52 2.98 9.41
CA ILE A 128 -0.59 2.95 7.95
C ILE A 128 0.79 3.27 7.39
N CYS A 129 1.26 2.39 6.50
CA CYS A 129 2.48 2.56 5.71
C CYS A 129 2.13 2.48 4.22
N THR A 130 2.39 3.54 3.47
CA THR A 130 2.16 3.58 2.02
C THR A 130 3.42 3.96 1.27
N LEU A 131 3.62 3.32 0.11
CA LEU A 131 4.68 3.72 -0.81
C LEU A 131 4.37 5.09 -1.41
N LEU A 132 3.15 5.25 -1.93
CA LEU A 132 2.72 6.46 -2.61
C LEU A 132 1.47 7.06 -1.94
N LEU A 133 1.47 8.38 -1.82
CA LEU A 133 0.31 9.14 -1.37
C LEU A 133 0.01 10.23 -2.39
N LYS A 134 -1.27 10.39 -2.75
CA LYS A 134 -1.80 11.53 -3.51
C LYS A 134 -2.56 12.46 -2.54
N PRO A 135 -1.91 13.42 -1.89
CA PRO A 135 -2.54 14.22 -0.84
C PRO A 135 -3.77 14.99 -1.31
N GLU A 136 -3.72 15.50 -2.55
CA GLU A 136 -4.82 16.27 -3.14
C GLU A 136 -6.06 15.43 -3.49
N CYS A 137 -5.92 14.09 -3.52
CA CYS A 137 -7.01 13.18 -3.84
C CYS A 137 -7.77 12.67 -2.63
N LEU A 138 -7.26 12.90 -1.41
CA LEU A 138 -7.88 12.44 -0.18
C LEU A 138 -9.29 13.02 -0.01
N LYS A 139 -10.25 12.16 0.24
CA LYS A 139 -11.66 12.51 0.49
C LYS A 139 -12.08 12.33 1.94
N VAL A 140 -11.25 11.64 2.71
CA VAL A 140 -11.47 11.34 4.13
C VAL A 140 -10.21 11.65 4.92
N PRO A 141 -10.32 12.09 6.18
CA PRO A 141 -9.16 12.27 7.04
C PRO A 141 -8.55 10.91 7.36
N LEU A 142 -7.24 10.77 7.16
CA LEU A 142 -6.47 9.59 7.53
C LEU A 142 -5.20 10.04 8.24
N ASP A 143 -4.87 9.37 9.33
CA ASP A 143 -3.57 9.49 9.96
C ASP A 143 -2.62 8.45 9.34
N ILE A 144 -1.74 8.90 8.46
CA ILE A 144 -0.82 8.03 7.72
C ILE A 144 0.58 8.28 8.25
N GLU A 145 1.03 7.41 9.15
CA GLU A 145 2.29 7.59 9.88
C GLU A 145 3.53 7.45 8.98
N TYR A 146 3.47 6.54 8.01
CA TYR A 146 4.62 6.19 7.17
C TYR A 146 4.30 6.39 5.70
N VAL A 147 4.72 7.50 5.13
CA VAL A 147 4.62 7.81 3.70
C VAL A 147 6.02 7.83 3.11
N ALA A 148 6.27 7.02 2.07
CA ALA A 148 7.56 7.03 1.40
C ALA A 148 7.68 8.19 0.40
N ILE A 149 6.69 8.38 -0.47
CA ILE A 149 6.70 9.39 -1.53
C ILE A 149 5.31 10.00 -1.69
N GLU A 150 5.23 11.32 -1.69
CA GLU A 150 4.03 12.04 -2.12
C GLU A 150 4.12 12.36 -3.61
N ILE A 151 3.03 12.16 -4.33
CA ILE A 151 2.95 12.39 -5.78
C ILE A 151 1.70 13.21 -6.14
N PRO A 152 1.72 13.93 -7.27
CA PRO A 152 0.53 14.58 -7.82
C PRO A 152 -0.49 13.54 -8.31
N ASN A 153 -1.65 14.00 -8.76
CA ASN A 153 -2.71 13.13 -9.28
C ASN A 153 -2.41 12.66 -10.73
N ASP A 154 -1.25 12.04 -10.93
CA ASP A 154 -0.87 11.45 -12.21
C ASP A 154 -1.33 9.98 -12.31
N PHE A 155 -1.53 9.52 -13.55
CA PHE A 155 -1.73 8.10 -13.81
C PHE A 155 -0.37 7.41 -13.93
N ILE A 156 -0.12 6.45 -13.05
CA ILE A 156 1.18 5.79 -12.86
C ILE A 156 1.06 4.28 -12.92
N LEU A 157 2.19 3.62 -13.20
CA LEU A 157 2.33 2.16 -13.16
C LEU A 157 3.79 1.77 -12.84
N GLY A 158 4.02 0.48 -12.61
CA GLY A 158 5.32 -0.07 -12.27
C GLY A 158 5.53 -0.24 -10.77
N TYR A 159 6.57 -0.94 -10.37
CA TYR A 159 6.90 -1.27 -8.99
C TYR A 159 5.73 -1.87 -8.19
N GLY A 160 5.01 -2.79 -8.82
CA GLY A 160 3.81 -3.43 -8.26
C GLY A 160 2.49 -2.88 -8.78
N LEU A 161 2.43 -1.60 -9.16
CA LEU A 161 1.23 -0.99 -9.75
C LEU A 161 1.03 -1.43 -11.20
N ASP A 162 -0.22 -1.46 -11.64
CA ASP A 162 -0.59 -1.97 -12.94
C ASP A 162 -1.40 -1.01 -13.79
N TYR A 163 -1.39 -1.34 -15.09
CA TYR A 163 -2.41 -0.92 -16.03
C TYR A 163 -3.01 -2.17 -16.67
N ASP A 164 -4.25 -2.48 -16.30
CA ASP A 164 -5.00 -3.64 -16.76
C ASP A 164 -4.20 -4.96 -16.63
N GLN A 165 -3.72 -5.22 -15.41
CA GLN A 165 -2.90 -6.35 -14.95
C GLN A 165 -1.48 -6.42 -15.53
N GLN A 166 -1.04 -5.45 -16.34
CA GLN A 166 0.31 -5.39 -16.89
C GLN A 166 1.18 -4.38 -16.14
N ALA A 167 2.51 -4.48 -16.34
CA ALA A 167 3.53 -3.55 -15.82
C ALA A 167 3.91 -3.68 -14.35
N ARG A 168 3.30 -4.54 -13.55
CA ARG A 168 3.66 -4.73 -12.12
C ARG A 168 5.13 -5.16 -11.93
N ASN A 169 5.72 -5.78 -12.95
CA ASN A 169 7.11 -6.27 -12.96
C ASN A 169 8.16 -5.21 -13.31
N LEU A 170 7.74 -4.01 -13.69
CA LEU A 170 8.69 -2.92 -13.97
C LEU A 170 9.35 -2.44 -12.69
N ARG A 171 10.64 -2.13 -12.76
CA ARG A 171 11.43 -1.72 -11.60
C ARG A 171 11.14 -0.30 -11.15
N ASP A 172 10.99 0.59 -12.13
CA ASP A 172 10.73 2.01 -11.91
C ASP A 172 9.22 2.29 -11.84
N ILE A 173 8.86 3.46 -11.32
CA ILE A 173 7.52 4.01 -11.49
C ILE A 173 7.52 4.90 -12.73
N TYR A 174 6.49 4.71 -13.54
CA TYR A 174 6.29 5.41 -14.79
C TYR A 174 5.01 6.23 -14.72
N THR A 175 5.03 7.40 -15.31
CA THR A 175 3.88 8.29 -15.46
C THR A 175 3.44 8.34 -16.92
N VAL A 176 2.13 8.36 -17.15
CA VAL A 176 1.56 8.50 -18.49
C VAL A 176 2.03 9.79 -19.15
N VAL A 177 2.35 9.70 -20.42
CA VAL A 177 2.59 10.86 -21.30
C VAL A 177 1.51 10.87 -22.36
N GLU A 178 1.06 12.06 -22.73
CA GLU A 178 0.07 12.25 -23.80
C GLU A 178 0.54 11.69 -25.16
#